data_730f3ccd04ff7f7b169c03d3787eb1ae
#
_entry.id   730f3ccd04ff7f7b169c03d3787eb1ae
#
_cell.length_a   1.000
_cell.length_b   1.000
_cell.length_c   1.000
_cell.angle_alpha   90.00
_cell.angle_beta   90.00
_cell.angle_gamma   90.00
#
_symmetry.space_group_name_H-M   'P 1'
#
loop_
_entity.id
_entity.type
_entity.pdbx_description
1 polymer ?
#
loop_
_entity_poly.entity_id
_entity_poly.type
_entity_poly.pdbx_seq_one_letter_code
_entity_poly.pdbx_strand_id
1 'polypeptide(L)'
;MAFSTTIKRAAVIAASTLTLALGVTGTSHALTRDGDDPNASGCSSDAYTAREAHILDRDGRTVIGVVELRYSPSCRTTWVRIQGDQPDLHGYAQRTQDHAVQRCGSSQWSGSLGQYYCYSPMLNDAGYTSYAYGYAVKNGVMSNEAVTTTY
;
A
#
# COMPACT_ATOMS: atom_id res chain seq x y z
N MET A 1 -53.98 74.86 24.93
CA MET A 1 -53.20 73.84 25.68
C MET A 1 -52.76 72.75 24.66
N ALA A 2 -51.51 72.82 24.29
CA ALA A 2 -50.99 71.90 23.30
C ALA A 2 -50.02 70.91 24.00
N PHE A 3 -50.31 69.63 23.96
CA PHE A 3 -49.44 68.61 24.45
C PHE A 3 -48.57 68.06 23.29
N SER A 4 -47.28 68.35 23.36
CA SER A 4 -46.29 67.87 22.44
C SER A 4 -45.83 66.49 22.89
N THR A 5 -46.10 65.47 22.09
CA THR A 5 -45.67 64.09 22.34
C THR A 5 -44.39 63.84 21.58
N THR A 6 -43.24 63.72 22.25
CA THR A 6 -41.95 63.45 21.71
C THR A 6 -41.78 61.93 21.52
N ILE A 7 -41.77 61.42 20.26
CA ILE A 7 -41.51 60.05 19.95
C ILE A 7 -39.98 59.81 19.93
N LYS A 8 -39.47 59.05 20.88
CA LYS A 8 -38.08 58.61 20.95
C LYS A 8 -37.97 57.42 19.95
N ARG A 9 -37.22 57.60 18.89
CA ARG A 9 -36.85 56.52 17.97
C ARG A 9 -35.72 55.70 18.58
N ALA A 10 -36.00 54.46 18.97
CA ALA A 10 -34.98 53.49 19.34
C ALA A 10 -34.35 52.90 18.07
N ALA A 11 -33.05 53.13 17.88
CA ALA A 11 -32.29 52.52 16.84
C ALA A 11 -31.92 51.09 17.25
N VAL A 12 -32.47 50.07 16.57
CA VAL A 12 -32.06 48.67 16.74
C VAL A 12 -30.84 48.44 15.88
N ILE A 13 -29.69 48.32 16.51
CA ILE A 13 -28.46 47.89 15.83
C ILE A 13 -28.49 46.37 15.71
N ALA A 14 -28.79 45.89 14.53
CA ALA A 14 -28.63 44.45 14.21
C ALA A 14 -27.15 44.12 14.04
N ALA A 15 -26.54 43.54 15.07
CA ALA A 15 -25.19 42.97 14.96
C ALA A 15 -25.23 41.70 14.16
N SER A 16 -24.83 41.78 12.87
CA SER A 16 -24.65 40.61 12.01
C SER A 16 -23.37 39.90 12.43
N THR A 17 -23.48 38.82 13.19
CA THR A 17 -22.35 37.92 13.47
C THR A 17 -22.04 37.11 12.22
N LEU A 18 -20.98 37.52 11.52
CA LEU A 18 -20.42 36.76 10.41
C LEU A 18 -19.65 35.55 11.02
N THR A 19 -20.30 34.39 11.09
CA THR A 19 -19.61 33.12 11.41
C THR A 19 -18.74 32.74 10.24
N LEU A 20 -17.42 33.02 10.31
CA LEU A 20 -16.42 32.40 9.46
C LEU A 20 -16.41 30.91 9.81
N ALA A 21 -17.04 30.09 8.98
CA ALA A 21 -16.80 28.67 8.95
C ALA A 21 -15.35 28.48 8.42
N LEU A 22 -14.40 28.35 9.33
CA LEU A 22 -13.08 27.84 9.03
C LEU A 22 -13.29 26.40 8.56
N GLY A 23 -13.39 26.21 7.24
CA GLY A 23 -13.31 24.92 6.62
C GLY A 23 -11.95 24.33 6.96
N VAL A 24 -11.92 23.46 7.95
CA VAL A 24 -10.79 22.57 8.18
C VAL A 24 -10.76 21.67 6.95
N THR A 25 -10.02 22.08 5.92
CA THR A 25 -9.58 21.18 4.87
C THR A 25 -8.64 20.21 5.55
N GLY A 26 -9.21 19.15 6.14
CA GLY A 26 -8.44 18.02 6.57
C GLY A 26 -7.74 17.47 5.32
N THR A 27 -6.50 17.85 5.12
CA THR A 27 -5.60 17.05 4.31
C THR A 27 -5.61 15.69 4.98
N SER A 28 -6.39 14.76 4.42
CA SER A 28 -6.21 13.35 4.75
C SER A 28 -4.78 13.04 4.31
N HIS A 29 -3.84 13.17 5.24
CA HIS A 29 -2.59 12.48 5.12
C HIS A 29 -3.00 11.00 5.04
N ALA A 30 -3.11 10.48 3.82
CA ALA A 30 -3.03 9.05 3.63
C ALA A 30 -1.75 8.68 4.37
N LEU A 31 -1.91 8.00 5.51
CA LEU A 31 -0.79 7.55 6.29
C LEU A 31 0.10 6.80 5.31
N THR A 32 1.27 7.34 5.04
CA THR A 32 2.24 6.68 4.17
C THR A 32 2.67 5.44 4.91
N ARG A 33 2.06 4.30 4.58
CA ARG A 33 2.41 2.99 5.14
C ARG A 33 3.61 2.38 4.42
N ASP A 34 4.36 3.23 3.70
CA ASP A 34 5.61 2.82 3.07
C ASP A 34 6.60 2.35 4.14
N GLY A 35 7.02 1.10 4.04
CA GLY A 35 7.95 0.49 4.98
C GLY A 35 7.31 -0.23 6.18
N ASP A 36 5.99 -0.13 6.38
CA ASP A 36 5.32 -0.89 7.43
C ASP A 36 5.28 -2.39 7.10
N ASP A 37 5.39 -3.22 8.15
CA ASP A 37 5.21 -4.67 8.01
C ASP A 37 3.72 -5.01 7.86
N PRO A 38 3.31 -5.77 6.81
CA PRO A 38 1.90 -6.10 6.55
C PRO A 38 1.26 -6.95 7.65
N ASN A 39 2.03 -7.80 8.33
CA ASN A 39 1.52 -8.64 9.42
C ASN A 39 1.40 -7.85 10.72
N ALA A 40 2.44 -7.10 11.09
CA ALA A 40 2.44 -6.29 12.31
C ALA A 40 1.39 -5.19 12.28
N SER A 41 1.11 -4.62 11.10
CA SER A 41 0.07 -3.60 10.91
C SER A 41 -1.35 -4.15 10.79
N GLY A 42 -1.52 -5.48 10.68
CA GLY A 42 -2.80 -6.13 10.44
C GLY A 42 -3.32 -6.08 9.01
N CYS A 43 -2.59 -5.44 8.10
CA CYS A 43 -2.99 -5.29 6.69
C CYS A 43 -3.02 -6.62 5.92
N SER A 44 -2.29 -7.64 6.41
CA SER A 44 -2.32 -8.97 5.80
C SER A 44 -3.64 -9.72 5.99
N SER A 45 -4.50 -9.27 6.92
CA SER A 45 -5.73 -9.99 7.30
C SER A 45 -6.80 -10.01 6.20
N ASP A 46 -6.88 -8.98 5.36
CA ASP A 46 -7.82 -8.87 4.23
C ASP A 46 -7.12 -8.92 2.86
N ALA A 47 -5.82 -9.22 2.88
CA ALA A 47 -5.01 -9.17 1.67
C ALA A 47 -5.25 -10.37 0.74
N TYR A 48 -5.22 -10.07 -0.56
CA TYR A 48 -5.28 -11.08 -1.61
C TYR A 48 -4.14 -10.90 -2.62
N THR A 49 -3.92 -11.91 -3.46
CA THR A 49 -2.99 -11.84 -4.59
C THR A 49 -3.64 -11.05 -5.72
N ALA A 50 -3.19 -9.81 -5.93
CA ALA A 50 -3.70 -8.96 -6.99
C ALA A 50 -3.13 -9.36 -8.36
N ARG A 51 -1.85 -9.76 -8.40
CA ARG A 51 -1.12 -10.24 -9.60
C ARG A 51 -0.12 -11.31 -9.19
N GLU A 52 0.21 -12.18 -10.13
CA GLU A 52 1.25 -13.20 -9.93
C GLU A 52 2.06 -13.44 -11.20
N ALA A 53 3.27 -14.00 -11.04
CA ALA A 53 4.14 -14.46 -12.11
C ALA A 53 4.96 -15.66 -11.64
N HIS A 54 5.14 -16.66 -12.50
CA HIS A 54 5.91 -17.84 -12.16
C HIS A 54 7.42 -17.60 -12.30
N ILE A 55 8.18 -18.02 -11.30
CA ILE A 55 9.64 -18.11 -11.38
C ILE A 55 9.98 -19.43 -12.08
N LEU A 56 10.60 -19.31 -13.24
CA LEU A 56 11.03 -20.48 -14.01
C LEU A 56 12.52 -20.76 -13.75
N ASP A 57 12.89 -22.03 -13.64
CA ASP A 57 14.29 -22.45 -13.65
C ASP A 57 14.95 -21.99 -14.97
N ARG A 58 16.25 -22.13 -15.08
CA ARG A 58 17.01 -21.69 -16.26
C ARG A 58 16.62 -22.39 -17.56
N ASP A 59 15.96 -23.55 -17.47
CA ASP A 59 15.41 -24.27 -18.64
C ASP A 59 14.21 -23.50 -19.27
N GLY A 60 13.70 -22.46 -18.62
CA GLY A 60 12.56 -21.66 -19.06
C GLY A 60 11.23 -22.41 -19.06
N ARG A 61 11.14 -23.57 -18.38
CA ARG A 61 9.97 -24.45 -18.38
C ARG A 61 9.55 -24.89 -16.99
N THR A 62 10.52 -25.27 -16.15
CA THR A 62 10.25 -25.78 -14.81
C THR A 62 9.90 -24.63 -13.88
N VAL A 63 8.68 -24.63 -13.32
CA VAL A 63 8.27 -23.66 -12.29
C VAL A 63 8.90 -24.06 -10.98
N ILE A 64 9.69 -23.17 -10.38
CA ILE A 64 10.38 -23.34 -9.09
C ILE A 64 9.90 -22.36 -8.02
N GLY A 65 8.96 -21.49 -8.35
CA GLY A 65 8.37 -20.54 -7.41
C GLY A 65 7.35 -19.64 -8.07
N VAL A 66 6.79 -18.76 -7.26
CA VAL A 66 5.83 -17.75 -7.67
C VAL A 66 6.13 -16.42 -7.00
N VAL A 67 6.03 -15.33 -7.74
CA VAL A 67 6.05 -13.95 -7.28
C VAL A 67 4.61 -13.45 -7.25
N GLU A 68 4.17 -12.94 -6.13
CA GLU A 68 2.85 -12.38 -5.95
C GLU A 68 2.94 -10.90 -5.59
N LEU A 69 2.18 -10.06 -6.25
CA LEU A 69 1.84 -8.73 -5.78
C LEU A 69 0.60 -8.87 -4.88
N ARG A 70 0.80 -8.67 -3.58
CA ARG A 70 -0.26 -8.70 -2.57
C ARG A 70 -0.89 -7.33 -2.44
N TYR A 71 -2.19 -7.25 -2.20
CA TYR A 71 -2.92 -6.01 -1.96
C TYR A 71 -3.87 -6.14 -0.77
N SER A 72 -3.86 -5.14 0.12
CA SER A 72 -4.83 -4.98 1.20
C SER A 72 -5.81 -3.85 0.89
N PRO A 73 -7.11 -4.14 0.72
CA PRO A 73 -8.13 -3.10 0.49
C PRO A 73 -8.29 -2.13 1.67
N SER A 74 -8.27 -2.63 2.90
CA SER A 74 -8.45 -1.79 4.09
C SER A 74 -7.29 -0.83 4.31
N CYS A 75 -6.07 -1.26 4.02
CA CYS A 75 -4.87 -0.45 4.15
C CYS A 75 -4.52 0.34 2.87
N ARG A 76 -5.05 -0.06 1.71
CA ARG A 76 -4.71 0.46 0.40
C ARG A 76 -3.20 0.40 0.15
N THR A 77 -2.61 -0.78 0.39
CA THR A 77 -1.18 -1.04 0.29
C THR A 77 -0.89 -2.29 -0.51
N THR A 78 0.28 -2.31 -1.15
CA THR A 78 0.82 -3.48 -1.86
C THR A 78 2.16 -3.91 -1.29
N TRP A 79 2.51 -5.17 -1.49
CA TRP A 79 3.84 -5.72 -1.18
C TRP A 79 4.10 -6.97 -2.01
N VAL A 80 5.36 -7.34 -2.16
CA VAL A 80 5.71 -8.62 -2.77
C VAL A 80 5.67 -9.74 -1.75
N ARG A 81 5.16 -10.90 -2.15
CA ARG A 81 5.40 -12.19 -1.50
C ARG A 81 5.97 -13.14 -2.55
N ILE A 82 7.03 -13.85 -2.19
CA ILE A 82 7.62 -14.88 -3.04
C ILE A 82 7.54 -16.20 -2.29
N GLN A 83 7.18 -17.26 -3.00
CA GLN A 83 7.15 -18.63 -2.51
C GLN A 83 7.85 -19.53 -3.52
N GLY A 84 8.57 -20.54 -3.05
CA GLY A 84 9.26 -21.48 -3.92
C GLY A 84 9.96 -22.59 -3.17
N ASP A 85 10.52 -23.50 -3.91
CA ASP A 85 11.25 -24.69 -3.41
C ASP A 85 12.72 -24.41 -3.08
N GLN A 86 13.23 -23.20 -3.40
CA GLN A 86 14.61 -22.79 -3.14
C GLN A 86 14.71 -21.92 -1.89
N PRO A 87 15.76 -22.11 -1.05
CA PRO A 87 15.96 -21.35 0.18
C PRO A 87 16.39 -19.90 -0.04
N ASP A 88 16.82 -19.54 -1.23
CA ASP A 88 17.37 -18.22 -1.56
C ASP A 88 16.47 -17.53 -2.58
N LEU A 89 15.46 -16.80 -2.04
CA LEU A 89 14.45 -16.06 -2.80
C LEU A 89 14.71 -14.57 -2.69
N HIS A 90 14.65 -13.85 -3.81
CA HIS A 90 14.87 -12.41 -3.89
C HIS A 90 13.77 -11.73 -4.66
N GLY A 91 13.40 -10.54 -4.23
CA GLY A 91 12.45 -9.71 -4.99
C GLY A 91 12.06 -8.43 -4.29
N TYR A 92 11.20 -7.69 -4.97
CA TYR A 92 10.70 -6.42 -4.49
C TYR A 92 9.32 -6.11 -5.06
N ALA A 93 8.56 -5.26 -4.35
CA ALA A 93 7.46 -4.50 -4.93
C ALA A 93 7.96 -3.12 -5.32
N GLN A 94 7.51 -2.60 -6.46
CA GLN A 94 7.85 -1.26 -6.93
C GLN A 94 6.61 -0.51 -7.36
N ARG A 95 6.46 0.72 -6.87
CA ARG A 95 5.44 1.67 -7.30
C ARG A 95 5.91 2.36 -8.58
N THR A 96 5.01 2.49 -9.57
CA THR A 96 5.41 2.92 -10.92
C THR A 96 5.64 4.43 -11.05
N GLN A 97 4.92 5.25 -10.26
CA GLN A 97 4.93 6.70 -10.42
C GLN A 97 6.18 7.39 -9.86
N ASP A 98 6.70 6.91 -8.73
CA ASP A 98 7.85 7.50 -8.03
C ASP A 98 9.02 6.53 -7.84
N HIS A 99 8.87 5.31 -8.36
CA HIS A 99 9.87 4.23 -8.27
C HIS A 99 10.23 3.81 -6.83
N ALA A 100 9.37 4.10 -5.86
CA ALA A 100 9.54 3.61 -4.51
C ALA A 100 9.58 2.08 -4.49
N VAL A 101 10.53 1.51 -3.73
CA VAL A 101 10.81 0.06 -3.72
C VAL A 101 10.82 -0.47 -2.29
N GLN A 102 10.16 -1.61 -2.08
CA GLN A 102 10.27 -2.39 -0.86
C GLN A 102 10.74 -3.82 -1.22
N ARG A 103 11.81 -4.26 -0.56
CA ARG A 103 12.47 -5.54 -0.88
C ARG A 103 12.07 -6.63 0.09
N CYS A 104 12.01 -7.86 -0.41
CA CYS A 104 11.90 -9.07 0.43
C CYS A 104 12.98 -9.09 1.51
N GLY A 105 12.61 -9.49 2.71
CA GLY A 105 13.57 -9.92 3.73
C GLY A 105 14.21 -11.28 3.41
N SER A 106 14.91 -11.85 4.38
CA SER A 106 15.47 -13.20 4.25
C SER A 106 14.36 -14.24 4.10
N SER A 107 14.58 -15.21 3.21
CA SER A 107 13.67 -16.33 3.01
C SER A 107 13.60 -17.24 4.25
N GLN A 108 12.41 -17.74 4.52
CA GLN A 108 12.12 -18.63 5.65
C GLN A 108 11.35 -19.85 5.16
N TRP A 109 11.58 -21.00 5.80
CA TRP A 109 10.77 -22.20 5.54
C TRP A 109 9.43 -22.10 6.24
N SER A 110 8.37 -22.41 5.52
CA SER A 110 7.01 -22.53 6.05
C SER A 110 6.56 -23.99 6.00
N GLY A 111 6.39 -24.61 7.18
CA GLY A 111 5.88 -25.97 7.24
C GLY A 111 4.43 -26.11 6.76
N SER A 112 3.61 -25.06 6.87
CA SER A 112 2.23 -25.05 6.39
C SER A 112 2.13 -24.92 4.87
N LEU A 113 3.08 -24.25 4.23
CA LEU A 113 3.14 -24.11 2.78
C LEU A 113 3.96 -25.24 2.14
N GLY A 114 4.83 -25.91 2.90
CA GLY A 114 5.81 -26.86 2.37
C GLY A 114 6.85 -26.19 1.44
N GLN A 115 7.09 -24.89 1.61
CA GLN A 115 7.93 -24.09 0.74
C GLN A 115 8.69 -23.00 1.53
N TYR A 116 9.76 -22.49 0.93
CA TYR A 116 10.37 -21.25 1.37
C TYR A 116 9.52 -20.07 0.94
N TYR A 117 9.54 -19.00 1.72
CA TYR A 117 8.88 -17.76 1.39
C TYR A 117 9.64 -16.55 1.92
N CYS A 118 9.43 -15.41 1.29
CA CYS A 118 9.75 -14.10 1.84
C CYS A 118 8.67 -13.09 1.45
N TYR A 119 8.60 -11.99 2.18
CA TYR A 119 7.74 -10.86 1.83
C TYR A 119 8.44 -9.53 2.15
N SER A 120 8.02 -8.46 1.46
CA SER A 120 8.54 -7.12 1.71
C SER A 120 7.67 -6.36 2.70
N PRO A 121 8.19 -5.27 3.29
CA PRO A 121 7.36 -4.19 3.78
C PRO A 121 6.40 -3.69 2.69
N MET A 122 5.39 -2.91 3.12
CA MET A 122 4.35 -2.39 2.23
C MET A 122 4.77 -1.12 1.49
N LEU A 123 4.12 -0.89 0.35
CA LEU A 123 4.03 0.38 -0.35
C LEU A 123 2.59 0.89 -0.28
N ASN A 124 2.40 2.17 0.00
CA ASN A 124 1.11 2.82 -0.17
C ASN A 124 0.70 2.78 -1.64
N ASP A 125 -0.50 2.27 -1.92
CA ASP A 125 -1.05 2.11 -3.27
C ASP A 125 -2.32 2.96 -3.50
N ALA A 126 -2.59 3.90 -2.60
CA ALA A 126 -3.74 4.79 -2.68
C ALA A 126 -3.60 5.82 -3.82
N GLY A 127 -4.08 5.47 -5.01
CA GLY A 127 -3.96 6.29 -6.22
C GLY A 127 -2.65 6.07 -6.99
N TYR A 128 -1.95 4.99 -6.67
CA TYR A 128 -0.75 4.54 -7.35
C TYR A 128 -0.99 3.18 -8.01
N THR A 129 -0.03 2.74 -8.80
CA THR A 129 0.04 1.39 -9.34
C THR A 129 1.39 0.77 -9.02
N SER A 130 1.40 -0.54 -8.77
CA SER A 130 2.61 -1.26 -8.38
C SER A 130 2.75 -2.55 -9.16
N TYR A 131 3.95 -3.09 -9.19
CA TYR A 131 4.25 -4.44 -9.68
C TYR A 131 5.22 -5.15 -8.74
N ALA A 132 5.30 -6.46 -8.85
CA ALA A 132 6.26 -7.27 -8.12
C ALA A 132 7.26 -7.92 -9.07
N TYR A 133 8.49 -8.06 -8.60
CA TYR A 133 9.62 -8.70 -9.27
C TYR A 133 10.25 -9.72 -8.35
N GLY A 134 10.74 -10.82 -8.88
CA GLY A 134 11.50 -11.77 -8.10
C GLY A 134 12.21 -12.86 -8.91
N TYR A 135 13.10 -13.54 -8.21
CA TYR A 135 13.86 -14.69 -8.72
C TYR A 135 14.29 -15.58 -7.55
N ALA A 136 14.75 -16.77 -7.86
CA ALA A 136 15.35 -17.70 -6.90
C ALA A 136 16.82 -17.97 -7.27
N VAL A 137 17.63 -18.31 -6.29
CA VAL A 137 18.99 -18.77 -6.51
C VAL A 137 19.08 -20.25 -6.11
N LYS A 138 19.49 -21.09 -7.06
CA LYS A 138 19.65 -22.53 -6.91
C LYS A 138 21.11 -22.91 -7.16
N ASN A 139 21.78 -23.46 -6.12
CA ASN A 139 23.19 -23.82 -6.21
C ASN A 139 24.10 -22.67 -6.69
N GLY A 140 23.84 -21.44 -6.22
CA GLY A 140 24.59 -20.26 -6.61
C GLY A 140 24.26 -19.71 -8.02
N VAL A 141 23.23 -20.26 -8.67
CA VAL A 141 22.81 -19.86 -10.03
C VAL A 141 21.43 -19.24 -9.97
N MET A 142 21.30 -18.03 -10.49
CA MET A 142 20.03 -17.30 -10.56
C MET A 142 19.09 -17.95 -11.57
N SER A 143 17.82 -18.11 -11.22
CA SER A 143 16.72 -18.53 -12.10
C SER A 143 16.41 -17.48 -13.18
N ASN A 144 15.42 -17.73 -14.02
CA ASN A 144 14.81 -16.67 -14.80
C ASN A 144 14.05 -15.70 -13.87
N GLU A 145 14.06 -14.44 -14.24
CA GLU A 145 13.32 -13.38 -13.52
C GLU A 145 11.82 -13.49 -13.80
N ALA A 146 11.02 -13.20 -12.77
CA ALA A 146 9.57 -13.14 -12.88
C ALA A 146 9.09 -11.74 -12.52
N VAL A 147 8.24 -11.17 -13.36
CA VAL A 147 7.67 -9.83 -13.17
C VAL A 147 6.17 -9.91 -13.37
N THR A 148 5.40 -9.39 -12.40
CA THR A 148 3.95 -9.32 -12.54
C THR A 148 3.56 -8.16 -13.47
N THR A 149 2.34 -8.20 -14.00
CA THR A 149 1.72 -6.98 -14.52
C THR A 149 1.43 -5.99 -13.39
N THR A 150 1.19 -4.74 -13.72
CA THR A 150 0.81 -3.71 -12.75
C THR A 150 -0.62 -3.92 -12.22
N TYR A 151 -0.84 -3.45 -11.02
CA TYR A 151 -2.15 -3.41 -10.36
C TYR A 151 -2.41 -2.01 -9.84
#